data_f4097eb808db12f5ed05ff7820ad103a
#
_entry.id   f4097eb808db12f5ed05ff7820ad103a
#
_cell.length_a   1.000
_cell.length_b   1.000
_cell.length_c   1.000
_cell.angle_alpha   90.00
_cell.angle_beta   90.00
_cell.angle_gamma   90.00
#
_symmetry.space_group_name_H-M   'P 1'
#
loop_
_entity.id
_entity.type
_entity.pdbx_description
1 polymer ?
#
loop_
_entity_poly.entity_id
_entity_poly.type
_entity_poly.pdbx_seq_one_letter_code
_entity_poly.pdbx_strand_id
1 'polypeptide(L)'
;MKLATLRLSEGRTVAVRVDGETGVETGHTDVGALLRAGGLEAAAAADGARHDLAGADLAPVVPAPGKIVCVGLNYRNHILEMGRELPEYPTLFTKFPEALIGPRDEIQIPPESDKIDWEGELAVVVGTTVRRASAAEAEAAIAGYAVLNDVTMRDWQYRSPQWFQGKAWENSTPIGPVLATADEIPGDAQMVTRLDGEELQRTPIDDLVFNAVDLVRYISTIFTLNPGDVIATGTPGGVGHARKPARYISAGQTLTTTIDGIGELVNVAVAERVDAVAAAGEAARA
;
A
#
# COMPACT_ATOMS: atom_id res chain seq x y z
N MET A 1 -15.95 2.93 9.76
CA MET A 1 -16.45 1.96 8.74
C MET A 1 -15.29 1.33 8.00
N LYS A 2 -15.42 0.02 7.63
CA LYS A 2 -14.41 -0.69 6.83
C LYS A 2 -14.99 -1.15 5.50
N LEU A 3 -14.18 -1.05 4.42
CA LEU A 3 -14.56 -1.48 3.08
C LEU A 3 -13.46 -2.40 2.52
N ALA A 4 -13.84 -3.43 1.78
CA ALA A 4 -12.89 -4.33 1.10
C ALA A 4 -13.30 -4.55 -0.36
N THR A 5 -12.36 -4.97 -1.17
CA THR A 5 -12.62 -5.48 -2.53
C THR A 5 -12.48 -6.99 -2.50
N LEU A 6 -13.59 -7.69 -2.69
CA LEU A 6 -13.69 -9.15 -2.67
C LEU A 6 -13.57 -9.69 -4.09
N ARG A 7 -12.72 -10.69 -4.32
CA ARG A 7 -12.72 -11.48 -5.55
C ARG A 7 -13.77 -12.58 -5.47
N LEU A 8 -14.61 -12.65 -6.48
CA LEU A 8 -15.61 -13.68 -6.68
C LEU A 8 -15.17 -14.64 -7.79
N SER A 9 -15.95 -15.71 -8.01
CA SER A 9 -15.74 -16.60 -9.14
C SER A 9 -15.75 -15.84 -10.48
N GLU A 10 -15.09 -16.42 -11.51
CA GLU A 10 -15.03 -15.88 -12.87
C GLU A 10 -14.33 -14.52 -13.01
N GLY A 11 -13.41 -14.19 -12.08
CA GLY A 11 -12.61 -12.95 -12.15
C GLY A 11 -13.40 -11.68 -11.84
N ARG A 12 -14.63 -11.77 -11.36
CA ARG A 12 -15.40 -10.62 -10.87
C ARG A 12 -14.88 -10.14 -9.52
N THR A 13 -14.94 -8.84 -9.31
CA THR A 13 -14.74 -8.24 -7.99
C THR A 13 -15.97 -7.46 -7.55
N VAL A 14 -16.11 -7.24 -6.24
CA VAL A 14 -17.19 -6.45 -5.65
C VAL A 14 -16.66 -5.69 -4.43
N ALA A 15 -17.09 -4.42 -4.30
CA ALA A 15 -16.86 -3.65 -3.07
C ALA A 15 -17.85 -4.09 -2.01
N VAL A 16 -17.34 -4.41 -0.82
CA VAL A 16 -18.17 -4.78 0.33
C VAL A 16 -17.89 -3.87 1.52
N ARG A 17 -18.95 -3.55 2.28
CA ARG A 17 -18.82 -3.06 3.65
C ARG A 17 -18.55 -4.25 4.54
N VAL A 18 -17.59 -4.09 5.46
CA VAL A 18 -17.16 -5.15 6.37
C VAL A 18 -17.86 -4.99 7.73
N ASP A 19 -18.71 -5.95 8.07
CA ASP A 19 -19.45 -6.04 9.33
C ASP A 19 -18.97 -7.30 10.08
N GLY A 20 -17.89 -7.21 10.85
CA GLY A 20 -17.22 -8.36 11.46
C GLY A 20 -16.66 -9.31 10.40
N GLU A 21 -17.13 -10.57 10.38
CA GLU A 21 -16.77 -11.58 9.37
C GLU A 21 -17.71 -11.59 8.15
N THR A 22 -18.58 -10.60 8.01
CA THR A 22 -19.52 -10.51 6.89
C THR A 22 -19.19 -9.32 6.00
N GLY A 23 -19.07 -9.54 4.69
CA GLY A 23 -19.03 -8.52 3.66
C GLY A 23 -20.43 -8.27 3.09
N VAL A 24 -20.89 -7.03 3.06
CA VAL A 24 -22.17 -6.62 2.45
C VAL A 24 -21.89 -5.86 1.16
N GLU A 25 -22.38 -6.36 0.02
CA GLU A 25 -22.14 -5.72 -1.29
C GLU A 25 -22.69 -4.29 -1.33
N THR A 26 -21.91 -3.37 -1.89
CA THR A 26 -22.25 -1.95 -2.03
C THR A 26 -22.79 -1.59 -3.41
N GLY A 27 -22.89 -2.56 -4.32
CA GLY A 27 -23.33 -2.34 -5.71
C GLY A 27 -22.20 -1.83 -6.65
N HIS A 28 -20.95 -1.81 -6.19
CA HIS A 28 -19.78 -1.38 -6.97
C HIS A 28 -18.81 -2.53 -7.17
N THR A 29 -18.00 -2.50 -8.24
CA THR A 29 -17.04 -3.57 -8.58
C THR A 29 -15.84 -3.63 -7.64
N ASP A 30 -15.44 -2.51 -7.07
CA ASP A 30 -14.31 -2.37 -6.16
C ASP A 30 -14.44 -1.08 -5.34
N VAL A 31 -13.63 -0.94 -4.29
CA VAL A 31 -13.65 0.25 -3.42
C VAL A 31 -13.28 1.51 -4.21
N GLY A 32 -12.35 1.44 -5.18
CA GLY A 32 -12.03 2.58 -6.02
C GLY A 32 -13.19 3.04 -6.89
N ALA A 33 -13.96 2.10 -7.46
CA ALA A 33 -15.17 2.39 -8.22
C ALA A 33 -16.26 3.04 -7.34
N LEU A 34 -16.45 2.53 -6.12
CA LEU A 34 -17.33 3.11 -5.12
C LEU A 34 -16.94 4.56 -4.80
N LEU A 35 -15.66 4.83 -4.55
CA LEU A 35 -15.19 6.19 -4.24
C LEU A 35 -15.37 7.14 -5.42
N ARG A 36 -15.05 6.70 -6.65
CA ARG A 36 -15.26 7.50 -7.88
C ARG A 36 -16.72 7.85 -8.12
N ALA A 37 -17.64 7.01 -7.67
CA ALA A 37 -19.08 7.27 -7.74
C ALA A 37 -19.59 8.17 -6.59
N GLY A 38 -18.73 8.61 -5.67
CA GLY A 38 -19.14 9.37 -4.48
C GLY A 38 -19.90 8.53 -3.45
N GLY A 39 -19.71 7.20 -3.48
CA GLY A 39 -20.54 6.24 -2.75
C GLY A 39 -20.14 5.97 -1.30
N LEU A 40 -19.14 6.68 -0.73
CA LEU A 40 -18.63 6.37 0.60
C LEU A 40 -19.71 6.45 1.69
N GLU A 41 -20.52 7.52 1.71
CA GLU A 41 -21.61 7.66 2.68
C GLU A 41 -22.71 6.60 2.46
N ALA A 42 -23.05 6.34 1.19
CA ALA A 42 -24.08 5.36 0.85
C ALA A 42 -23.67 3.93 1.22
N ALA A 43 -22.37 3.62 1.24
CA ALA A 43 -21.86 2.32 1.64
C ALA A 43 -22.23 1.95 3.09
N ALA A 44 -22.39 2.92 3.97
CA ALA A 44 -22.82 2.70 5.36
C ALA A 44 -24.24 2.09 5.45
N ALA A 45 -25.11 2.39 4.48
CA ALA A 45 -26.48 1.88 4.41
C ALA A 45 -26.64 0.72 3.40
N ALA A 46 -25.54 0.17 2.85
CA ALA A 46 -25.60 -0.92 1.90
C ALA A 46 -26.28 -2.16 2.51
N ASP A 47 -27.17 -2.79 1.73
CA ASP A 47 -27.96 -3.97 2.12
C ASP A 47 -27.92 -5.07 1.02
N GLY A 48 -26.90 -5.06 0.17
CA GLY A 48 -26.70 -6.01 -0.92
C GLY A 48 -26.42 -7.45 -0.44
N ALA A 49 -26.00 -8.29 -1.35
CA ALA A 49 -25.64 -9.69 -1.04
C ALA A 49 -24.57 -9.77 0.07
N ARG A 50 -24.66 -10.84 0.86
CA ARG A 50 -23.76 -11.07 2.00
C ARG A 50 -22.78 -12.18 1.68
N HIS A 51 -21.52 -11.96 2.04
CA HIS A 51 -20.42 -12.90 1.86
C HIS A 51 -19.75 -13.17 3.19
N ASP A 52 -19.38 -14.44 3.42
CA ASP A 52 -18.47 -14.79 4.50
C ASP A 52 -17.05 -14.33 4.15
N LEU A 53 -16.43 -13.56 5.01
CA LEU A 53 -15.06 -13.06 4.83
C LEU A 53 -14.00 -13.94 5.49
N ALA A 54 -14.42 -14.98 6.25
CA ALA A 54 -13.49 -15.95 6.82
C ALA A 54 -12.79 -16.73 5.67
N GLY A 55 -11.50 -16.43 5.43
CA GLY A 55 -10.75 -17.02 4.33
C GLY A 55 -11.12 -16.53 2.92
N ALA A 56 -11.88 -15.45 2.82
CA ALA A 56 -12.26 -14.87 1.54
C ALA A 56 -11.04 -14.37 0.74
N ASP A 57 -11.12 -14.47 -0.58
CA ASP A 57 -10.11 -13.93 -1.49
C ASP A 57 -10.33 -12.42 -1.67
N LEU A 58 -9.41 -11.62 -1.09
CA LEU A 58 -9.44 -10.17 -1.17
C LEU A 58 -8.44 -9.67 -2.22
N ALA A 59 -8.92 -8.84 -3.14
CA ALA A 59 -8.08 -8.09 -4.06
C ALA A 59 -7.36 -6.91 -3.35
N PRO A 60 -6.42 -6.22 -4.00
CA PRO A 60 -6.01 -4.89 -3.55
C PRO A 60 -7.24 -4.05 -3.21
N VAL A 61 -7.22 -3.33 -2.09
CA VAL A 61 -8.41 -2.59 -1.65
C VAL A 61 -8.88 -1.58 -2.72
N VAL A 62 -7.94 -0.96 -3.44
CA VAL A 62 -8.17 -0.20 -4.68
C VAL A 62 -7.33 -0.85 -5.78
N PRO A 63 -7.90 -1.73 -6.63
CA PRO A 63 -7.11 -2.48 -7.61
C PRO A 63 -6.51 -1.62 -8.73
N ALA A 64 -7.17 -0.53 -9.09
CA ALA A 64 -6.77 0.34 -10.19
C ALA A 64 -6.83 1.82 -9.77
N PRO A 65 -5.91 2.27 -8.89
CA PRO A 65 -5.79 3.70 -8.57
C PRO A 65 -5.32 4.48 -9.79
N GLY A 66 -5.80 5.72 -9.92
CA GLY A 66 -5.33 6.62 -10.99
C GLY A 66 -3.88 7.04 -10.79
N LYS A 67 -3.45 7.14 -9.53
CA LYS A 67 -2.09 7.46 -9.12
C LYS A 67 -1.73 6.71 -7.84
N ILE A 68 -0.46 6.31 -7.74
CA ILE A 68 0.16 5.87 -6.50
C ILE A 68 1.34 6.79 -6.26
N VAL A 69 1.24 7.66 -5.26
CA VAL A 69 2.31 8.58 -4.87
C VAL A 69 2.96 8.04 -3.60
N CYS A 70 4.26 7.85 -3.64
CA CYS A 70 5.02 7.34 -2.51
C CYS A 70 5.88 8.45 -1.91
N VAL A 71 6.11 8.39 -0.60
CA VAL A 71 6.84 9.38 0.17
C VAL A 71 8.06 8.74 0.81
N GLY A 72 9.25 9.22 0.49
CA GLY A 72 10.48 8.77 1.12
C GLY A 72 10.87 9.62 2.33
N LEU A 73 11.57 9.00 3.30
CA LEU A 73 12.16 9.68 4.45
C LEU A 73 11.13 10.49 5.28
N ASN A 74 10.04 9.85 5.70
CA ASN A 74 8.93 10.53 6.36
C ASN A 74 8.70 10.11 7.82
N TYR A 75 9.45 9.15 8.37
CA TYR A 75 9.36 8.81 9.79
C TYR A 75 10.40 9.56 10.61
N ARG A 76 9.92 10.39 11.54
CA ARG A 76 10.71 11.32 12.35
C ARG A 76 11.81 10.62 13.15
N ASN A 77 11.44 9.62 13.95
CA ASN A 77 12.38 8.92 14.81
C ASN A 77 13.50 8.26 14.01
N HIS A 78 13.14 7.62 12.88
CA HIS A 78 14.11 6.99 11.98
C HIS A 78 15.12 7.99 11.37
N ILE A 79 14.65 9.17 10.95
CA ILE A 79 15.51 10.21 10.37
C ILE A 79 16.51 10.72 11.42
N LEU A 80 16.02 10.97 12.65
CA LEU A 80 16.85 11.46 13.76
C LEU A 80 17.87 10.40 14.23
N GLU A 81 17.50 9.12 14.28
CA GLU A 81 18.40 8.01 14.59
C GLU A 81 19.56 7.89 13.58
N MET A 82 19.30 8.23 12.30
CA MET A 82 20.35 8.31 11.28
C MET A 82 21.24 9.57 11.40
N GLY A 83 21.00 10.43 12.39
CA GLY A 83 21.73 11.69 12.58
C GLY A 83 21.48 12.71 11.47
N ARG A 84 20.33 12.65 10.80
CA ARG A 84 19.93 13.55 9.73
C ARG A 84 18.97 14.61 10.24
N GLU A 85 18.98 15.77 9.59
CA GLU A 85 17.95 16.79 9.79
C GLU A 85 16.63 16.35 9.16
N LEU A 86 15.51 16.81 9.74
CA LEU A 86 14.19 16.57 9.17
C LEU A 86 14.07 17.28 7.82
N PRO A 87 13.50 16.64 6.79
CA PRO A 87 13.36 17.26 5.49
C PRO A 87 12.36 18.42 5.52
N GLU A 88 12.67 19.48 4.78
CA GLU A 88 11.77 20.63 4.61
C GLU A 88 10.60 20.31 3.67
N TYR A 89 10.81 19.41 2.72
CA TYR A 89 9.82 18.97 1.73
C TYR A 89 9.80 17.46 1.59
N PRO A 90 8.63 16.84 1.31
CA PRO A 90 8.54 15.41 1.08
C PRO A 90 9.25 14.99 -0.20
N THR A 91 10.03 13.91 -0.14
CA THR A 91 10.56 13.25 -1.34
C THR A 91 9.47 12.40 -1.96
N LEU A 92 9.06 12.72 -3.18
CA LEU A 92 7.98 12.02 -3.88
C LEU A 92 8.51 11.14 -5.02
N PHE A 93 7.94 9.96 -5.12
CA PHE A 93 8.12 9.05 -6.25
C PHE A 93 6.81 8.30 -6.52
N THR A 94 6.79 7.34 -7.43
CA THR A 94 5.55 6.67 -7.83
C THR A 94 5.74 5.18 -7.98
N LYS A 95 4.62 4.44 -7.86
CA LYS A 95 4.44 3.06 -8.33
C LYS A 95 3.31 3.06 -9.36
N PHE A 96 3.13 1.94 -10.04
CA PHE A 96 2.02 1.74 -10.96
C PHE A 96 1.01 0.71 -10.41
N PRO A 97 -0.25 0.73 -10.87
CA PRO A 97 -1.26 -0.23 -10.44
C PRO A 97 -0.84 -1.69 -10.61
N GLU A 98 -0.02 -1.99 -11.62
CA GLU A 98 0.51 -3.33 -11.91
C GLU A 98 1.38 -3.89 -10.79
N ALA A 99 1.94 -3.02 -9.94
CA ALA A 99 2.69 -3.44 -8.76
C ALA A 99 1.78 -3.97 -7.64
N LEU A 100 0.49 -3.58 -7.61
CA LEU A 100 -0.39 -3.85 -6.49
C LEU A 100 -0.86 -5.31 -6.46
N ILE A 101 -0.84 -5.89 -5.26
CA ILE A 101 -1.40 -7.21 -4.96
C ILE A 101 -2.29 -7.14 -3.71
N GLY A 102 -3.16 -8.12 -3.57
CA GLY A 102 -4.06 -8.25 -2.43
C GLY A 102 -3.35 -8.67 -1.14
N PRO A 103 -4.08 -8.63 -0.01
CA PRO A 103 -3.51 -8.83 1.32
C PRO A 103 -2.98 -10.25 1.57
N ARG A 104 -3.29 -11.22 0.71
CA ARG A 104 -2.84 -12.62 0.81
C ARG A 104 -2.25 -13.15 -0.51
N ASP A 105 -2.06 -12.29 -1.50
CA ASP A 105 -1.43 -12.65 -2.77
C ASP A 105 0.07 -12.90 -2.59
N GLU A 106 0.68 -13.61 -3.52
CA GLU A 106 2.11 -13.89 -3.53
C GLU A 106 2.90 -12.67 -4.02
N ILE A 107 3.98 -12.31 -3.30
CA ILE A 107 4.96 -11.33 -3.78
C ILE A 107 5.86 -12.02 -4.79
N GLN A 108 5.88 -11.51 -6.03
CA GLN A 108 6.75 -12.06 -7.08
C GLN A 108 8.18 -11.53 -6.91
N ILE A 109 9.15 -12.45 -6.80
CA ILE A 109 10.57 -12.14 -6.74
C ILE A 109 11.16 -12.31 -8.14
N PRO A 110 11.55 -11.20 -8.80
CA PRO A 110 12.13 -11.26 -10.13
C PRO A 110 13.54 -11.88 -10.10
N PRO A 111 13.95 -12.63 -11.13
CA PRO A 111 15.29 -13.22 -11.19
C PRO A 111 16.43 -12.18 -11.31
N GLU A 112 16.10 -10.93 -11.66
CA GLU A 112 17.05 -9.84 -11.84
C GLU A 112 17.51 -9.19 -10.54
N SER A 113 16.91 -9.53 -9.39
CA SER A 113 17.26 -8.94 -8.09
C SER A 113 17.36 -9.99 -6.99
N ASP A 114 18.40 -9.87 -6.17
CA ASP A 114 18.59 -10.62 -4.92
C ASP A 114 18.49 -9.73 -3.66
N LYS A 115 18.02 -8.46 -3.83
CA LYS A 115 17.97 -7.46 -2.77
C LYS A 115 16.55 -6.93 -2.55
N ILE A 116 15.61 -7.85 -2.41
CA ILE A 116 14.20 -7.57 -2.18
C ILE A 116 14.02 -7.19 -0.70
N ASP A 117 13.58 -5.98 -0.44
CA ASP A 117 13.44 -5.42 0.90
C ASP A 117 11.99 -5.07 1.21
N TRP A 118 11.64 -5.03 2.49
CA TRP A 118 10.33 -4.67 3.02
C TRP A 118 10.29 -3.21 3.45
N GLU A 119 9.16 -2.58 3.27
CA GLU A 119 8.83 -1.24 3.74
C GLU A 119 7.35 -1.20 4.14
N GLY A 120 7.05 -1.52 5.41
CA GLY A 120 5.69 -1.38 5.94
C GLY A 120 5.29 0.09 5.99
N GLU A 121 4.07 0.41 5.52
CA GLU A 121 3.57 1.77 5.38
C GLU A 121 2.09 1.89 5.70
N LEU A 122 1.69 3.06 6.20
CA LEU A 122 0.31 3.52 6.17
C LEU A 122 0.01 4.03 4.74
N ALA A 123 -1.07 3.59 4.14
CA ALA A 123 -1.56 4.15 2.88
C ALA A 123 -2.77 5.05 3.13
N VAL A 124 -2.75 6.25 2.57
CA VAL A 124 -3.89 7.17 2.53
C VAL A 124 -4.63 6.97 1.21
N VAL A 125 -5.96 6.81 1.27
CA VAL A 125 -6.80 6.69 0.07
C VAL A 125 -7.66 7.95 -0.06
N VAL A 126 -7.58 8.59 -1.22
CA VAL A 126 -8.32 9.81 -1.53
C VAL A 126 -9.78 9.48 -1.84
N GLY A 127 -10.73 10.21 -1.24
CA GLY A 127 -12.18 10.01 -1.38
C GLY A 127 -12.87 11.01 -2.28
N THR A 128 -12.33 12.24 -2.35
CA THR A 128 -12.92 13.32 -3.19
C THR A 128 -11.83 14.04 -3.97
N THR A 129 -12.19 14.61 -5.11
CA THR A 129 -11.25 15.35 -5.96
C THR A 129 -10.81 16.64 -5.27
N VAL A 130 -9.47 16.82 -5.16
CA VAL A 130 -8.88 18.03 -4.61
C VAL A 130 -7.72 18.54 -5.45
N ARG A 131 -7.61 19.87 -5.50
CA ARG A 131 -6.53 20.60 -6.17
C ARG A 131 -6.21 21.85 -5.37
N ARG A 132 -4.94 22.00 -4.93
CA ARG A 132 -4.47 23.10 -4.07
C ARG A 132 -5.28 23.23 -2.78
N ALA A 133 -5.50 22.07 -2.11
CA ALA A 133 -6.35 21.98 -0.94
C ALA A 133 -5.82 22.79 0.26
N SER A 134 -6.72 23.44 0.97
CA SER A 134 -6.50 23.87 2.35
C SER A 134 -6.40 22.66 3.29
N ALA A 135 -6.04 22.86 4.56
CA ALA A 135 -5.98 21.77 5.52
C ALA A 135 -7.34 21.07 5.70
N ALA A 136 -8.42 21.84 5.83
CA ALA A 136 -9.77 21.29 6.01
C ALA A 136 -10.27 20.54 4.76
N GLU A 137 -9.97 21.04 3.55
CA GLU A 137 -10.31 20.34 2.31
C GLU A 137 -9.50 19.06 2.13
N ALA A 138 -8.21 19.07 2.51
CA ALA A 138 -7.35 17.89 2.47
C ALA A 138 -7.82 16.81 3.43
N GLU A 139 -8.16 17.17 4.67
CA GLU A 139 -8.71 16.26 5.66
C GLU A 139 -10.03 15.65 5.19
N ALA A 140 -10.96 16.48 4.70
CA ALA A 140 -12.23 16.03 4.14
C ALA A 140 -12.11 15.17 2.87
N ALA A 141 -10.98 15.28 2.15
CA ALA A 141 -10.73 14.49 0.96
C ALA A 141 -10.20 13.09 1.24
N ILE A 142 -9.79 12.77 2.46
CA ILE A 142 -9.29 11.44 2.83
C ILE A 142 -10.50 10.52 3.05
N ALA A 143 -10.62 9.46 2.25
CA ALA A 143 -11.64 8.43 2.44
C ALA A 143 -11.32 7.54 3.63
N GLY A 144 -10.06 7.27 3.86
CA GLY A 144 -9.55 6.40 4.91
C GLY A 144 -8.14 5.90 4.64
N TYR A 145 -7.79 4.83 5.33
CA TYR A 145 -6.44 4.31 5.39
C TYR A 145 -6.41 2.80 5.13
N ALA A 146 -5.29 2.31 4.62
CA ALA A 146 -5.02 0.89 4.42
C ALA A 146 -3.60 0.54 4.87
N VAL A 147 -3.31 -0.73 5.04
CA VAL A 147 -1.93 -1.23 5.18
C VAL A 147 -1.33 -1.37 3.79
N LEU A 148 -0.06 -0.99 3.64
CA LEU A 148 0.71 -1.18 2.41
C LEU A 148 2.12 -1.67 2.77
N ASN A 149 2.75 -2.43 1.87
CA ASN A 149 4.18 -2.68 1.95
C ASN A 149 4.83 -2.27 0.61
N ASP A 150 5.69 -1.25 0.65
CA ASP A 150 6.41 -0.74 -0.52
C ASP A 150 7.65 -1.60 -0.81
N VAL A 151 7.41 -2.88 -1.14
CA VAL A 151 8.49 -3.82 -1.45
C VAL A 151 9.40 -3.26 -2.53
N THR A 152 10.71 -3.36 -2.28
CA THR A 152 11.72 -2.60 -3.02
C THR A 152 12.88 -3.50 -3.45
N MET A 153 13.26 -3.45 -4.71
CA MET A 153 14.48 -4.05 -5.25
C MET A 153 15.63 -3.05 -5.11
N ARG A 154 16.42 -3.17 -4.02
CA ARG A 154 17.42 -2.16 -3.61
C ARG A 154 18.53 -1.95 -4.63
N ASP A 155 19.00 -3.00 -5.27
CA ASP A 155 20.02 -2.94 -6.32
C ASP A 155 19.53 -2.19 -7.58
N TRP A 156 18.21 -2.19 -7.84
CA TRP A 156 17.60 -1.39 -8.89
C TRP A 156 17.29 0.04 -8.45
N GLN A 157 16.89 0.22 -7.20
CA GLN A 157 16.62 1.54 -6.62
C GLN A 157 17.83 2.48 -6.72
N TYR A 158 19.03 1.94 -6.51
CA TYR A 158 20.26 2.74 -6.48
C TYR A 158 21.02 2.78 -7.80
N ARG A 159 20.46 2.27 -8.91
CA ARG A 159 21.06 2.38 -10.25
C ARG A 159 21.07 3.81 -10.78
N SER A 160 20.15 4.64 -10.31
CA SER A 160 20.05 6.05 -10.68
C SER A 160 19.56 6.88 -9.48
N PRO A 161 19.63 8.23 -9.54
CA PRO A 161 19.03 9.08 -8.50
C PRO A 161 17.51 8.91 -8.35
N GLN A 162 16.82 8.37 -9.36
CA GLN A 162 15.37 8.13 -9.34
C GLN A 162 15.06 6.73 -8.81
N TRP A 163 14.27 6.63 -7.74
CA TRP A 163 13.99 5.37 -7.04
C TRP A 163 13.02 4.44 -7.79
N PHE A 164 12.30 4.98 -8.75
CA PHE A 164 11.26 4.29 -9.51
C PHE A 164 11.65 2.88 -9.96
N GLN A 165 12.87 2.69 -10.48
CA GLN A 165 13.33 1.40 -10.99
C GLN A 165 13.33 0.29 -9.94
N GLY A 166 13.52 0.62 -8.67
CA GLY A 166 13.46 -0.35 -7.57
C GLY A 166 12.07 -0.51 -6.95
N LYS A 167 11.11 0.34 -7.34
CA LYS A 167 9.82 0.48 -6.67
C LYS A 167 8.61 -0.01 -7.48
N ALA A 168 8.70 -0.06 -8.80
CA ALA A 168 7.55 -0.31 -9.69
C ALA A 168 7.53 -1.73 -10.31
N TRP A 169 8.04 -2.72 -9.59
CA TRP A 169 8.00 -4.12 -10.03
C TRP A 169 6.58 -4.68 -9.92
N GLU A 170 6.16 -5.40 -10.96
CA GLU A 170 4.83 -6.03 -10.99
C GLU A 170 4.65 -7.01 -9.83
N ASN A 171 3.42 -7.11 -9.33
CA ASN A 171 3.02 -8.06 -8.29
C ASN A 171 3.93 -8.05 -7.04
N SER A 172 4.38 -6.87 -6.61
CA SER A 172 5.31 -6.73 -5.48
C SER A 172 4.75 -5.98 -4.28
N THR A 173 3.64 -5.25 -4.43
CA THR A 173 3.18 -4.27 -3.43
C THR A 173 1.82 -4.64 -2.86
N PRO A 174 1.76 -5.36 -1.73
CA PRO A 174 0.50 -5.67 -1.08
C PRO A 174 -0.17 -4.42 -0.51
N ILE A 175 -1.50 -4.30 -0.69
CA ILE A 175 -2.33 -3.23 -0.12
C ILE A 175 -3.69 -3.76 0.32
N GLY A 176 -4.11 -3.43 1.52
CA GLY A 176 -5.39 -3.81 2.12
C GLY A 176 -5.27 -4.00 3.64
N PRO A 177 -5.92 -4.99 4.28
CA PRO A 177 -6.98 -5.83 3.71
C PRO A 177 -8.27 -5.03 3.47
N VAL A 178 -8.39 -3.88 4.14
CA VAL A 178 -9.55 -2.99 4.06
C VAL A 178 -9.11 -1.53 3.90
N LEU A 179 -10.02 -0.70 3.41
CA LEU A 179 -10.04 0.73 3.65
C LEU A 179 -10.78 0.96 4.97
N ALA A 180 -10.11 1.47 5.99
CA ALA A 180 -10.68 1.86 7.28
C ALA A 180 -10.84 3.37 7.35
N THR A 181 -12.03 3.87 7.69
CA THR A 181 -12.22 5.30 7.99
C THR A 181 -11.50 5.69 9.29
N ALA A 182 -11.18 6.96 9.47
CA ALA A 182 -10.34 7.43 10.57
C ALA A 182 -10.86 7.05 11.98
N ASP A 183 -12.17 6.97 12.13
CA ASP A 183 -12.86 6.59 13.39
C ASP A 183 -12.66 5.11 13.79
N GLU A 184 -12.20 4.27 12.85
CA GLU A 184 -11.90 2.85 13.10
C GLU A 184 -10.47 2.62 13.65
N ILE A 185 -9.61 3.64 13.61
CA ILE A 185 -8.19 3.52 13.92
C ILE A 185 -7.94 4.06 15.32
N PRO A 186 -7.37 3.25 16.23
CA PRO A 186 -6.99 3.73 17.57
C PRO A 186 -5.97 4.88 17.50
N GLY A 187 -6.07 5.84 18.43
CA GLY A 187 -5.14 6.98 18.47
C GLY A 187 -3.69 6.62 18.79
N ASP A 188 -3.45 5.42 19.31
CA ASP A 188 -2.13 4.85 19.64
C ASP A 188 -1.76 3.68 18.71
N ALA A 189 -2.42 3.57 17.56
CA ALA A 189 -2.23 2.50 16.59
C ALA A 189 -0.76 2.30 16.21
N GLN A 190 -0.34 1.04 16.22
CA GLN A 190 1.00 0.63 15.84
C GLN A 190 1.01 -0.02 14.47
N MET A 191 2.05 0.23 13.70
CA MET A 191 2.41 -0.53 12.52
C MET A 191 3.54 -1.50 12.87
N VAL A 192 3.40 -2.75 12.45
CA VAL A 192 4.40 -3.80 12.68
C VAL A 192 4.65 -4.59 11.41
N THR A 193 5.93 -4.75 11.02
CA THR A 193 6.34 -5.63 9.93
C THR A 193 7.12 -6.82 10.49
N ARG A 194 6.79 -8.04 10.01
CA ARG A 194 7.47 -9.29 10.37
C ARG A 194 7.87 -10.08 9.11
N LEU A 195 8.98 -10.80 9.21
CA LEU A 195 9.38 -11.79 8.21
C LEU A 195 9.54 -13.14 8.93
N ASP A 196 8.75 -14.14 8.50
CA ASP A 196 8.65 -15.45 9.14
C ASP A 196 8.36 -15.36 10.65
N GLY A 197 7.52 -14.40 11.06
CA GLY A 197 7.15 -14.15 12.45
C GLY A 197 8.13 -13.30 13.26
N GLU A 198 9.35 -13.06 12.78
CA GLU A 198 10.32 -12.18 13.44
C GLU A 198 9.94 -10.71 13.20
N GLU A 199 9.80 -9.93 14.27
CA GLU A 199 9.50 -8.51 14.20
C GLU A 199 10.69 -7.71 13.68
N LEU A 200 10.48 -6.95 12.62
CA LEU A 200 11.51 -6.20 11.91
C LEU A 200 11.33 -4.69 12.00
N GLN A 201 10.09 -4.24 11.98
CA GLN A 201 9.72 -2.84 12.14
C GLN A 201 8.58 -2.73 13.14
N ARG A 202 8.60 -1.69 13.98
CA ARG A 202 7.49 -1.28 14.86
C ARG A 202 7.54 0.23 15.03
N THR A 203 6.39 0.90 14.85
CA THR A 203 6.28 2.34 15.01
C THR A 203 4.83 2.76 15.25
N PRO A 204 4.56 3.84 16.00
CA PRO A 204 3.29 4.52 15.93
C PRO A 204 3.04 5.03 14.50
N ILE A 205 1.80 4.94 14.02
CA ILE A 205 1.47 5.38 12.66
C ILE A 205 1.51 6.90 12.48
N ASP A 206 1.54 7.66 13.55
CA ASP A 206 1.56 9.13 13.59
C ASP A 206 2.97 9.74 13.74
N ASP A 207 4.04 8.90 13.83
CA ASP A 207 5.44 9.39 13.88
C ASP A 207 5.93 9.95 12.52
N LEU A 208 5.02 10.56 11.76
CA LEU A 208 5.29 11.12 10.44
C LEU A 208 5.79 12.57 10.55
N VAL A 209 6.79 12.94 9.72
CA VAL A 209 7.23 14.35 9.54
C VAL A 209 6.13 15.13 8.83
N PHE A 210 5.60 14.57 7.74
CA PHE A 210 4.46 15.09 6.99
C PHE A 210 3.30 14.12 7.21
N ASN A 211 2.28 14.53 7.95
CA ASN A 211 1.10 13.70 8.19
C ASN A 211 0.21 13.59 6.94
N ALA A 212 -0.84 12.78 7.00
CA ALA A 212 -1.73 12.53 5.87
C ALA A 212 -2.31 13.81 5.26
N VAL A 213 -2.74 14.76 6.09
CA VAL A 213 -3.29 16.05 5.65
C VAL A 213 -2.23 16.91 4.96
N ASP A 214 -1.01 16.96 5.51
CA ASP A 214 0.11 17.70 4.91
C ASP A 214 0.48 17.13 3.54
N LEU A 215 0.51 15.80 3.42
CA LEU A 215 0.78 15.12 2.15
C LEU A 215 -0.28 15.41 1.09
N VAL A 216 -1.56 15.31 1.43
CA VAL A 216 -2.66 15.65 0.50
C VAL A 216 -2.57 17.11 0.07
N ARG A 217 -2.31 18.04 0.99
CA ARG A 217 -2.12 19.47 0.68
C ARG A 217 -0.95 19.68 -0.27
N TYR A 218 0.20 19.12 0.07
CA TYR A 218 1.43 19.31 -0.71
C TYR A 218 1.28 18.71 -2.12
N ILE A 219 0.85 17.46 -2.23
CA ILE A 219 0.71 16.75 -3.49
C ILE A 219 -0.36 17.41 -4.37
N SER A 220 -1.50 17.83 -3.79
CA SER A 220 -2.57 18.52 -4.53
C SER A 220 -2.14 19.90 -5.05
N THR A 221 -1.04 20.46 -4.54
CA THR A 221 -0.43 21.68 -5.11
C THR A 221 0.25 21.39 -6.45
N ILE A 222 0.78 20.18 -6.64
CA ILE A 222 1.48 19.77 -7.87
C ILE A 222 0.47 19.37 -8.95
N PHE A 223 -0.46 18.45 -8.59
CA PHE A 223 -1.50 17.94 -9.50
C PHE A 223 -2.81 17.63 -8.75
N THR A 224 -3.88 17.41 -9.50
CA THR A 224 -5.17 17.01 -8.95
C THR A 224 -5.10 15.58 -8.41
N LEU A 225 -5.53 15.40 -7.15
CA LEU A 225 -5.83 14.10 -6.58
C LEU A 225 -7.31 13.76 -6.82
N ASN A 226 -7.60 12.53 -7.17
CA ASN A 226 -8.92 12.03 -7.49
C ASN A 226 -9.32 10.87 -6.56
N PRO A 227 -10.63 10.58 -6.43
CA PRO A 227 -11.10 9.43 -5.65
C PRO A 227 -10.46 8.12 -6.10
N GLY A 228 -9.91 7.38 -5.13
CA GLY A 228 -9.19 6.15 -5.34
C GLY A 228 -7.68 6.33 -5.60
N ASP A 229 -7.14 7.55 -5.70
CA ASP A 229 -5.69 7.75 -5.68
C ASP A 229 -5.13 7.32 -4.31
N VAL A 230 -3.92 6.76 -4.31
CA VAL A 230 -3.25 6.22 -3.11
C VAL A 230 -1.98 7.02 -2.82
N ILE A 231 -1.74 7.34 -1.54
CA ILE A 231 -0.50 7.92 -1.06
C ILE A 231 0.11 6.96 -0.04
N ALA A 232 1.25 6.37 -0.37
CA ALA A 232 2.07 5.57 0.54
C ALA A 232 2.94 6.53 1.35
N THR A 233 2.76 6.54 2.69
CA THR A 233 3.26 7.66 3.53
C THR A 233 4.70 7.54 3.95
N GLY A 234 5.40 6.48 3.54
CA GLY A 234 6.77 6.19 3.93
C GLY A 234 6.87 5.12 5.00
N THR A 235 8.06 4.58 5.16
CA THR A 235 8.38 3.48 6.08
C THR A 235 9.29 3.93 7.22
N PRO A 236 9.15 3.35 8.43
CA PRO A 236 10.05 3.61 9.56
C PRO A 236 11.40 2.88 9.40
N GLY A 237 12.26 3.03 10.40
CA GLY A 237 13.49 2.24 10.54
C GLY A 237 13.25 0.74 10.60
N GLY A 238 14.32 -0.04 10.41
CA GLY A 238 14.27 -1.50 10.46
C GLY A 238 14.19 -2.19 9.11
N VAL A 239 14.27 -1.45 7.99
CA VAL A 239 14.39 -2.03 6.65
C VAL A 239 15.64 -2.92 6.53
N GLY A 240 15.54 -3.94 5.69
CA GLY A 240 16.59 -4.96 5.58
C GLY A 240 17.91 -4.44 5.05
N HIS A 241 17.87 -3.51 4.11
CA HIS A 241 19.07 -2.89 3.51
C HIS A 241 19.93 -2.12 4.51
N ALA A 242 19.32 -1.50 5.52
CA ALA A 242 20.05 -0.75 6.56
C ALA A 242 20.66 -1.62 7.65
N ARG A 243 20.32 -2.91 7.72
CA ARG A 243 20.83 -3.84 8.73
C ARG A 243 22.30 -4.21 8.49
N LYS A 244 22.96 -4.68 9.54
CA LYS A 244 24.37 -5.14 9.48
C LYS A 244 24.47 -6.54 10.11
N PRO A 245 24.61 -7.61 9.34
CA PRO A 245 24.61 -7.62 7.86
C PRO A 245 23.24 -7.26 7.27
N ALA A 246 23.19 -6.76 6.02
CA ALA A 246 21.96 -6.52 5.30
C ALA A 246 21.17 -7.82 5.13
N ARG A 247 19.82 -7.71 5.18
CA ARG A 247 18.91 -8.85 5.07
C ARG A 247 17.84 -8.55 4.03
N TYR A 248 17.49 -9.54 3.24
CA TYR A 248 16.54 -9.42 2.15
C TYR A 248 15.51 -10.56 2.18
N ILE A 249 14.37 -10.35 1.54
CA ILE A 249 13.33 -11.37 1.39
C ILE A 249 13.81 -12.41 0.38
N SER A 250 13.61 -13.68 0.71
CA SER A 250 13.87 -14.82 -0.16
C SER A 250 12.59 -15.58 -0.46
N ALA A 251 12.55 -16.30 -1.59
CA ALA A 251 11.42 -17.15 -1.92
C ALA A 251 11.12 -18.17 -0.82
N GLY A 252 9.84 -18.35 -0.53
CA GLY A 252 9.32 -19.21 0.55
C GLY A 252 9.10 -18.48 1.87
N GLN A 253 9.61 -17.26 2.06
CA GLN A 253 9.39 -16.49 3.28
C GLN A 253 8.04 -15.78 3.26
N THR A 254 7.49 -15.57 4.46
CA THR A 254 6.22 -14.88 4.66
C THR A 254 6.47 -13.49 5.24
N LEU A 255 6.07 -12.46 4.49
CA LEU A 255 6.06 -11.07 4.94
C LEU A 255 4.68 -10.74 5.53
N THR A 256 4.65 -10.27 6.78
CA THR A 256 3.43 -9.82 7.44
C THR A 256 3.57 -8.34 7.79
N THR A 257 2.56 -7.53 7.43
CA THR A 257 2.48 -6.11 7.81
C THR A 257 1.14 -5.85 8.44
N THR A 258 1.12 -5.34 9.66
CA THR A 258 -0.09 -5.13 10.46
C THR A 258 -0.20 -3.67 10.86
N ILE A 259 -1.40 -3.10 10.84
CA ILE A 259 -1.73 -1.82 11.49
C ILE A 259 -2.97 -2.02 12.35
N ASP A 260 -2.87 -1.61 13.62
CA ASP A 260 -3.97 -1.68 14.56
C ASP A 260 -5.19 -0.91 14.03
N GLY A 261 -6.38 -1.50 14.16
CA GLY A 261 -7.63 -0.94 13.65
C GLY A 261 -7.88 -1.17 12.16
N ILE A 262 -6.85 -1.45 11.33
CA ILE A 262 -7.01 -1.73 9.90
C ILE A 262 -7.00 -3.23 9.63
N GLY A 263 -5.94 -3.94 10.01
CA GLY A 263 -5.77 -5.37 9.79
C GLY A 263 -4.36 -5.74 9.36
N GLU A 264 -4.23 -6.86 8.65
CA GLU A 264 -2.93 -7.41 8.28
C GLU A 264 -2.84 -7.82 6.81
N LEU A 265 -1.65 -7.67 6.26
CA LEU A 265 -1.19 -8.27 5.01
C LEU A 265 -0.33 -9.49 5.35
N VAL A 266 -0.56 -10.62 4.71
CA VAL A 266 0.22 -11.86 4.89
C VAL A 266 0.57 -12.40 3.52
N ASN A 267 1.77 -12.13 3.06
CA ASN A 267 2.18 -12.40 1.68
C ASN A 267 3.38 -13.34 1.65
N VAL A 268 3.25 -14.45 0.93
CA VAL A 268 4.37 -15.36 0.69
C VAL A 268 5.16 -14.87 -0.51
N ALA A 269 6.46 -14.77 -0.37
CA ALA A 269 7.36 -14.43 -1.47
C ALA A 269 7.63 -15.68 -2.32
N VAL A 270 7.46 -15.58 -3.62
CA VAL A 270 7.69 -16.68 -4.58
C VAL A 270 8.59 -16.22 -5.71
N ALA A 271 9.41 -17.11 -6.24
CA ALA A 271 10.19 -16.82 -7.44
C ALA A 271 9.25 -16.57 -8.63
N GLU A 272 9.43 -15.47 -9.32
CA GLU A 272 8.68 -15.19 -10.54
C GLU A 272 8.96 -16.26 -11.60
N ARG A 273 7.89 -16.72 -12.26
CA ARG A 273 8.00 -17.65 -13.40
C ARG A 273 8.12 -16.84 -14.68
N VAL A 274 9.33 -16.71 -15.18
CA VAL A 274 9.59 -16.10 -16.50
C VAL A 274 9.42 -17.19 -17.56
N ASP A 275 8.42 -17.06 -18.43
CA ASP A 275 8.21 -17.99 -19.55
C ASP A 275 9.42 -17.94 -20.49
N ALA A 276 9.94 -19.10 -20.87
CA ALA A 276 11.11 -19.26 -21.73
C ALA A 276 11.00 -18.55 -23.11
N VAL A 277 9.80 -18.17 -23.51
CA VAL A 277 9.52 -17.42 -24.75
C VAL A 277 10.03 -15.97 -24.67
N ALA A 278 10.02 -15.36 -23.50
CA ALA A 278 10.57 -14.00 -23.29
C ALA A 278 12.10 -13.99 -23.37
N ALA A 279 12.76 -15.02 -22.84
CA ALA A 279 14.22 -15.16 -22.86
C ALA A 279 14.81 -15.40 -24.26
N ALA A 280 14.05 -16.00 -25.18
CA ALA A 280 14.48 -16.22 -26.58
C ALA A 280 14.51 -14.93 -27.42
N GLY A 281 13.75 -13.91 -27.03
CA GLY A 281 13.73 -12.58 -27.67
C GLY A 281 14.96 -11.72 -27.38
N GLU A 282 15.60 -11.89 -26.24
CA GLU A 282 16.82 -11.17 -25.87
C GLU A 282 18.07 -11.75 -26.51
N ALA A 283 18.15 -13.09 -26.62
CA ALA A 283 19.27 -13.75 -27.30
C ALA A 283 19.34 -13.45 -28.81
N ALA A 284 18.24 -13.01 -29.41
CA ALA A 284 18.17 -12.64 -30.81
C ALA A 284 18.51 -11.15 -31.07
N ARG A 285 18.76 -10.34 -30.01
CA ARG A 285 19.10 -8.89 -30.12
C ARG A 285 20.50 -8.55 -29.58
N ALA A 286 21.23 -9.53 -29.09
CA ALA A 286 22.65 -9.42 -28.74
C ALA A 286 23.53 -9.95 -29.90
#